data_53917e3e8f5225b6db4fd6ef8e284c22
#
_entry.id   53917e3e8f5225b6db4fd6ef8e284c22
#
_cell.length_a   1.000
_cell.length_b   1.000
_cell.length_c   1.000
_cell.angle_alpha   90.00
_cell.angle_beta   90.00
_cell.angle_gamma   90.00
#
_symmetry.space_group_name_H-M   'P 1'
#
loop_
_entity.id
_entity.type
_entity.pdbx_description
1 polymer ?
#
loop_
_entity_poly.entity_id
_entity_poly.type
_entity_poly.pdbx_seq_one_letter_code
_entity_poly.pdbx_strand_id
1 'polypeptide(L)'
;SWIMPDGHTVHVPIVESTSNVYTDPQYGEIPLTWVQQTKSDNYRSLCPNVIHSIDGYIAREMVRKCKFQMYHVHDCFMFNPNYLQEVSKTYREIMANIATSDLFGNILRQITGNGSLRVTRTNNNLAADILKSEYMLS
;
A
#
# COMPACT_ATOMS: atom_id res chain seq x y z
N SER A 1 7.18 6.93 7.25
CA SER A 1 5.86 6.37 7.64
C SER A 1 4.75 7.35 7.34
N TRP A 2 3.56 6.84 7.14
CA TRP A 2 2.33 7.63 6.95
C TRP A 2 1.13 6.89 7.54
N ILE A 3 0.06 7.63 7.79
CA ILE A 3 -1.18 7.11 8.36
C ILE A 3 -2.26 7.07 7.28
N MET A 4 -2.89 5.91 7.12
CA MET A 4 -4.02 5.70 6.21
C MET A 4 -5.34 6.22 6.83
N PRO A 5 -6.40 6.46 6.03
CA PRO A 5 -7.67 7.00 6.55
C PRO A 5 -8.34 6.14 7.63
N ASP A 6 -8.07 4.84 7.64
CA ASP A 6 -8.56 3.88 8.64
C ASP A 6 -7.72 3.85 9.92
N GLY A 7 -6.73 4.74 10.05
CA GLY A 7 -5.82 4.82 11.19
C GLY A 7 -4.64 3.84 11.14
N HIS A 8 -4.55 3.00 10.11
CA HIS A 8 -3.42 2.10 9.95
C HIS A 8 -2.13 2.87 9.62
N THR A 9 -1.09 2.65 10.41
CA THR A 9 0.22 3.27 10.17
C THR A 9 1.08 2.37 9.28
N VAL A 10 1.52 2.91 8.17
CA VAL A 10 2.45 2.25 7.25
C VAL A 10 3.86 2.68 7.59
N HIS A 11 4.74 1.73 7.84
CA HIS A 11 6.14 1.96 8.11
C HIS A 11 7.00 1.27 7.06
N VAL A 12 7.74 2.06 6.29
CA VAL A 12 8.68 1.55 5.27
C VAL A 12 10.08 1.97 5.68
N PRO A 13 10.89 1.05 6.23
CA PRO A 13 12.28 1.34 6.52
C PRO A 13 13.05 1.40 5.19
N ILE A 14 13.75 2.51 4.97
CA ILE A 14 14.65 2.66 3.82
C ILE A 14 16.06 2.38 4.33
N VAL A 15 16.46 1.12 4.16
CA VAL A 15 17.74 0.62 4.68
C VAL A 15 18.48 -0.17 3.61
N GLU A 16 19.79 -0.11 3.66
CA GLU A 16 20.70 -1.00 2.92
C GLU A 16 21.27 -2.03 3.87
N SER A 17 21.36 -3.25 3.38
CA SER A 17 21.96 -4.36 4.12
C SER A 17 23.38 -4.58 3.62
N THR A 18 24.36 -4.36 4.47
CA THR A 18 25.76 -4.69 4.22
C THR A 18 26.14 -5.95 4.98
N SER A 19 26.74 -6.90 4.27
CA SER A 19 27.38 -8.06 4.91
C SER A 19 28.82 -7.72 5.24
N ASN A 20 29.21 -7.94 6.49
CA ASN A 20 30.57 -7.73 6.95
C ASN A 20 31.21 -9.09 7.25
N VAL A 21 32.51 -9.21 6.98
CA VAL A 21 33.31 -10.38 7.30
C VAL A 21 34.35 -9.98 8.34
N TYR A 22 34.50 -10.77 9.39
CA TYR A 22 35.51 -10.52 10.40
C TYR A 22 36.86 -11.00 9.90
N THR A 23 37.88 -10.12 10.00
CA THR A 23 39.26 -10.46 9.70
C THR A 23 40.05 -10.51 11.00
N ASP A 24 40.51 -11.69 11.37
CA ASP A 24 41.35 -11.87 12.55
C ASP A 24 42.83 -11.59 12.17
N PRO A 25 43.55 -10.76 12.98
CA PRO A 25 44.93 -10.43 12.67
C PRO A 25 45.91 -11.63 12.68
N GLN A 26 45.56 -12.69 13.40
CA GLN A 26 46.38 -13.89 13.55
C GLN A 26 46.00 -15.04 12.64
N TYR A 27 44.67 -15.22 12.40
CA TYR A 27 44.13 -16.36 11.69
C TYR A 27 43.55 -16.00 10.31
N GLY A 28 43.58 -14.73 9.91
CA GLY A 28 43.08 -14.26 8.64
C GLY A 28 41.55 -14.07 8.62
N GLU A 29 40.93 -14.21 7.44
CA GLU A 29 39.49 -14.04 7.30
C GLU A 29 38.72 -15.21 7.94
N ILE A 30 37.96 -14.89 8.98
CA ILE A 30 37.01 -15.83 9.57
C ILE A 30 35.66 -15.54 8.94
N PRO A 31 34.94 -16.53 8.36
CA PRO A 31 33.65 -16.32 7.67
C PRO A 31 32.51 -16.08 8.66
N LEU A 32 32.66 -15.14 9.57
CA LEU A 32 31.58 -14.62 10.38
C LEU A 32 30.88 -13.51 9.61
N THR A 33 29.75 -13.83 9.03
CA THR A 33 28.92 -12.89 8.29
C THR A 33 27.81 -12.37 9.20
N TRP A 34 27.72 -11.07 9.39
CA TRP A 34 26.56 -10.43 9.98
C TRP A 34 26.01 -9.38 9.03
N VAL A 35 24.69 -9.22 9.06
CA VAL A 35 23.99 -8.23 8.26
C VAL A 35 23.78 -6.99 9.11
N GLN A 36 24.34 -5.88 8.69
CA GLN A 36 24.08 -4.58 9.29
C GLN A 36 23.14 -3.78 8.39
N GLN A 37 22.04 -3.28 8.96
CA GLN A 37 21.12 -2.39 8.26
C GLN A 37 21.51 -0.94 8.55
N THR A 38 21.86 -0.22 7.49
CA THR A 38 22.16 1.22 7.55
C THR A 38 21.10 1.98 6.77
N LYS A 39 20.80 3.22 7.21
CA LYS A 39 19.88 4.08 6.49
C LYS A 39 20.40 4.29 5.06
N SER A 40 19.53 4.06 4.07
CA SER A 40 19.84 4.28 2.66
C SER A 40 19.19 5.56 2.15
N ASP A 41 19.81 6.22 1.20
CA ASP A 41 19.21 7.30 0.43
C ASP A 41 18.51 6.81 -0.85
N ASN A 42 18.40 5.50 -1.03
CA ASN A 42 17.74 4.90 -2.19
C ASN A 42 16.24 4.73 -1.94
N TYR A 43 15.46 5.67 -2.42
CA TYR A 43 14.00 5.71 -2.25
C TYR A 43 13.20 4.91 -3.29
N ARG A 44 13.83 4.04 -4.09
CA ARG A 44 13.16 3.27 -5.16
C ARG A 44 12.00 2.41 -4.65
N SER A 45 12.11 1.89 -3.43
CA SER A 45 11.06 1.09 -2.79
C SER A 45 9.85 1.91 -2.33
N LEU A 46 9.97 3.22 -2.21
CA LEU A 46 8.93 4.07 -1.64
C LEU A 46 7.66 4.07 -2.49
N CYS A 47 7.81 4.27 -3.81
CA CYS A 47 6.67 4.35 -4.72
C CYS A 47 5.82 3.06 -4.75
N PRO A 48 6.40 1.85 -4.92
CA PRO A 48 5.64 0.60 -4.80
C PRO A 48 4.94 0.46 -3.45
N ASN A 49 5.61 0.82 -2.35
CA ASN A 49 5.02 0.70 -1.01
C ASN A 49 3.86 1.67 -0.78
N VAL A 50 3.87 2.85 -1.39
CA VAL A 50 2.71 3.76 -1.38
C VAL A 50 1.52 3.10 -2.07
N ILE A 51 1.71 2.53 -3.26
CA ILE A 51 0.64 1.83 -3.98
C ILE A 51 0.13 0.63 -3.17
N HIS A 52 1.02 -0.23 -2.66
CA HIS A 52 0.64 -1.38 -1.83
C HIS A 52 -0.11 -0.97 -0.55
N SER A 53 0.18 0.22 0.01
CA SER A 53 -0.57 0.71 1.17
C SER A 53 -2.01 1.09 0.82
N ILE A 54 -2.25 1.57 -0.40
CA ILE A 54 -3.59 1.85 -0.92
C ILE A 54 -4.33 0.55 -1.18
N ASP A 55 -3.70 -0.44 -1.79
CA ASP A 55 -4.28 -1.77 -2.00
C ASP A 55 -4.66 -2.43 -0.67
N GLY A 56 -3.76 -2.37 0.32
CA GLY A 56 -4.05 -2.84 1.67
C GLY A 56 -5.21 -2.09 2.35
N TYR A 57 -5.36 -0.80 2.09
CA TYR A 57 -6.51 -0.02 2.56
C TYR A 57 -7.81 -0.49 1.92
N ILE A 58 -7.82 -0.75 0.60
CA ILE A 58 -8.98 -1.29 -0.12
C ILE A 58 -9.39 -2.64 0.49
N ALA A 59 -8.44 -3.54 0.70
CA ALA A 59 -8.69 -4.85 1.28
C ALA A 59 -9.32 -4.74 2.68
N ARG A 60 -8.80 -3.87 3.55
CA ARG A 60 -9.36 -3.66 4.90
C ARG A 60 -10.76 -3.04 4.85
N GLU A 61 -11.02 -2.10 3.94
CA GLU A 61 -12.35 -1.52 3.76
C GLU A 61 -13.36 -2.53 3.22
N MET A 62 -12.93 -3.43 2.32
CA MET A 62 -13.78 -4.55 1.86
C MET A 62 -14.21 -5.44 3.02
N VAL A 63 -13.26 -5.91 3.83
CA VAL A 63 -13.55 -6.76 4.99
C VAL A 63 -14.42 -6.04 6.03
N ARG A 64 -14.22 -4.73 6.20
CA ARG A 64 -15.02 -3.93 7.16
C ARG A 64 -16.46 -3.72 6.71
N LYS A 65 -16.68 -3.51 5.41
CA LYS A 65 -18.01 -3.21 4.85
C LYS A 65 -18.83 -4.44 4.55
N CYS A 66 -18.20 -5.52 4.10
CA CYS A 66 -18.89 -6.79 3.86
C CYS A 66 -19.20 -7.50 5.18
N LYS A 67 -20.48 -7.75 5.46
CA LYS A 67 -20.95 -8.34 6.72
C LYS A 67 -21.00 -9.88 6.70
N PHE A 68 -20.43 -10.50 5.70
CA PHE A 68 -20.34 -11.96 5.52
C PHE A 68 -18.89 -12.40 5.55
N GLN A 69 -18.68 -13.71 5.67
CA GLN A 69 -17.34 -14.28 5.71
C GLN A 69 -16.61 -14.06 4.38
N MET A 70 -15.48 -13.40 4.45
CA MET A 70 -14.61 -13.10 3.32
C MET A 70 -13.16 -13.38 3.72
N TYR A 71 -12.40 -13.96 2.80
CA TYR A 71 -10.96 -14.12 2.91
C TYR A 71 -10.30 -13.31 1.81
N HIS A 72 -9.13 -12.78 2.06
CA HIS A 72 -8.35 -12.11 1.02
C HIS A 72 -6.89 -12.54 1.07
N VAL A 73 -6.29 -12.63 -0.10
CA VAL A 73 -4.85 -12.84 -0.29
C VAL A 73 -4.41 -11.77 -1.28
N HIS A 74 -3.67 -10.77 -0.80
CA HIS A 74 -3.33 -9.57 -1.57
C HIS A 74 -4.59 -8.86 -2.11
N ASP A 75 -4.74 -8.79 -3.43
CA ASP A 75 -5.85 -8.19 -4.17
C ASP A 75 -6.97 -9.18 -4.53
N CYS A 76 -6.79 -10.45 -4.19
CA CYS A 76 -7.76 -11.51 -4.46
C CYS A 76 -8.71 -11.70 -3.27
N PHE A 77 -10.02 -11.68 -3.55
CA PHE A 77 -11.07 -11.89 -2.54
C PHE A 77 -11.79 -13.21 -2.77
N MET A 78 -11.92 -14.01 -1.71
CA MET A 78 -12.65 -15.27 -1.70
C MET A 78 -13.88 -15.14 -0.81
N PHE A 79 -15.05 -15.43 -1.35
CA PHE A 79 -16.33 -15.29 -0.67
C PHE A 79 -17.36 -16.23 -1.30
N ASN A 80 -18.53 -16.39 -0.63
CA ASN A 80 -19.61 -17.18 -1.18
C ASN A 80 -20.18 -16.49 -2.44
N PRO A 81 -20.34 -17.18 -3.59
CA PRO A 81 -20.83 -16.63 -4.84
C PRO A 81 -22.17 -15.89 -4.75
N ASN A 82 -23.01 -16.23 -3.78
CA ASN A 82 -24.29 -15.55 -3.55
C ASN A 82 -24.13 -14.05 -3.22
N TYR A 83 -22.97 -13.64 -2.75
CA TYR A 83 -22.65 -12.24 -2.40
C TYR A 83 -21.92 -11.49 -3.51
N LEU A 84 -21.75 -12.05 -4.70
CA LEU A 84 -20.99 -11.46 -5.81
C LEU A 84 -21.46 -10.03 -6.14
N GLN A 85 -22.76 -9.79 -6.19
CA GLN A 85 -23.30 -8.46 -6.50
C GLN A 85 -22.97 -7.44 -5.41
N GLU A 86 -23.08 -7.85 -4.13
CA GLU A 86 -22.77 -6.99 -2.99
C GLU A 86 -21.27 -6.66 -2.94
N VAL A 87 -20.41 -7.66 -3.17
CA VAL A 87 -18.95 -7.48 -3.23
C VAL A 87 -18.58 -6.53 -4.37
N SER A 88 -19.09 -6.75 -5.57
CA SER A 88 -18.81 -5.91 -6.73
C SER A 88 -19.29 -4.46 -6.53
N LYS A 89 -20.46 -4.26 -5.93
CA LYS A 89 -20.97 -2.94 -5.58
C LYS A 89 -20.08 -2.26 -4.53
N THR A 90 -19.77 -2.95 -3.44
CA THR A 90 -18.95 -2.42 -2.36
C THR A 90 -17.54 -2.03 -2.85
N TYR A 91 -16.95 -2.87 -3.70
CA TYR A 91 -15.63 -2.59 -4.28
C TYR A 91 -15.66 -1.32 -5.15
N ARG A 92 -16.66 -1.16 -6.04
CA ARG A 92 -16.84 0.05 -6.85
C ARG A 92 -17.02 1.30 -5.99
N GLU A 93 -17.80 1.22 -4.91
CA GLU A 93 -17.99 2.34 -3.98
C GLU A 93 -16.69 2.73 -3.29
N ILE A 94 -15.89 1.77 -2.84
CA ILE A 94 -14.57 2.05 -2.22
C ILE A 94 -13.65 2.72 -3.23
N MET A 95 -13.55 2.17 -4.44
CA MET A 95 -12.69 2.74 -5.49
C MET A 95 -13.15 4.14 -5.91
N ALA A 96 -14.45 4.38 -6.04
CA ALA A 96 -14.99 5.70 -6.36
C ALA A 96 -14.71 6.72 -5.23
N ASN A 97 -14.80 6.29 -3.97
CA ASN A 97 -14.45 7.13 -2.83
C ASN A 97 -12.96 7.48 -2.81
N ILE A 98 -12.08 6.55 -3.14
CA ILE A 98 -10.63 6.81 -3.27
C ILE A 98 -10.40 7.79 -4.43
N ALA A 99 -11.05 7.60 -5.58
CA ALA A 99 -10.91 8.46 -6.74
C ALA A 99 -11.38 9.90 -6.48
N THR A 100 -12.38 10.11 -5.62
CA THR A 100 -12.85 11.46 -5.23
C THR A 100 -12.05 12.05 -4.07
N SER A 101 -11.45 11.22 -3.22
CA SER A 101 -10.64 11.66 -2.08
C SER A 101 -9.27 12.18 -2.54
N ASP A 102 -8.62 12.96 -1.68
CA ASP A 102 -7.22 13.37 -1.87
C ASP A 102 -6.25 12.42 -1.13
N LEU A 103 -6.55 11.12 -1.16
CA LEU A 103 -5.78 10.10 -0.43
C LEU A 103 -4.30 10.12 -0.81
N PHE A 104 -4.02 10.10 -2.10
CA PHE A 104 -2.64 10.11 -2.60
C PHE A 104 -1.89 11.40 -2.21
N GLY A 105 -2.55 12.55 -2.36
CA GLY A 105 -1.99 13.84 -1.93
C GLY A 105 -1.73 13.87 -0.42
N ASN A 106 -2.62 13.29 0.40
CA ASN A 106 -2.42 13.17 1.83
C ASN A 106 -1.20 12.34 2.20
N ILE A 107 -1.02 11.18 1.57
CA ILE A 107 0.15 10.32 1.76
C ILE A 107 1.43 11.09 1.41
N LEU A 108 1.47 11.74 0.26
CA LEU A 108 2.64 12.51 -0.18
C LEU A 108 2.97 13.67 0.76
N ARG A 109 1.97 14.39 1.28
CA ARG A 109 2.18 15.46 2.27
C ARG A 109 2.79 14.92 3.57
N GLN A 110 2.33 13.75 4.03
CA GLN A 110 2.89 13.11 5.22
C GLN A 110 4.34 12.66 5.01
N ILE A 111 4.65 12.10 3.84
CA ILE A 111 6.00 11.62 3.51
C ILE A 111 6.98 12.79 3.38
N THR A 112 6.58 13.85 2.70
CA THR A 112 7.46 14.99 2.38
C THR A 112 7.50 16.05 3.49
N GLY A 113 6.55 16.02 4.43
CA GLY A 113 6.36 17.09 5.41
C GLY A 113 5.85 18.41 4.81
N ASN A 114 5.53 18.43 3.50
CA ASN A 114 5.10 19.62 2.79
C ASN A 114 3.55 19.68 2.68
N GLY A 115 2.91 20.41 3.57
CA GLY A 115 1.45 20.57 3.60
C GLY A 115 0.84 21.28 2.40
N SER A 116 1.65 22.01 1.62
CA SER A 116 1.16 22.75 0.43
C SER A 116 1.19 21.91 -0.85
N LEU A 117 1.72 20.71 -0.82
CA LEU A 117 1.80 19.83 -1.98
C LEU A 117 0.41 19.44 -2.47
N ARG A 118 0.16 19.70 -3.75
CA ARG A 118 -1.11 19.36 -4.42
C ARG A 118 -0.84 18.37 -5.56
N VAL A 119 -1.70 17.38 -5.67
CA VAL A 119 -1.67 16.42 -6.78
C VAL A 119 -2.78 16.81 -7.77
N THR A 120 -2.38 17.01 -9.01
CA THR A 120 -3.33 17.33 -10.09
C THR A 120 -3.99 16.05 -10.57
N ARG A 121 -5.31 16.03 -10.64
CA ARG A 121 -6.06 14.92 -11.22
C ARG A 121 -6.08 15.03 -12.74
N THR A 122 -5.83 13.90 -13.40
CA THR A 122 -5.87 13.82 -14.87
C THR A 122 -7.28 13.56 -15.39
N ASN A 123 -8.15 12.91 -14.60
CA ASN A 123 -9.55 12.66 -14.94
C ASN A 123 -10.46 13.02 -13.74
N ASN A 124 -11.31 14.02 -13.95
CA ASN A 124 -12.27 14.47 -12.92
C ASN A 124 -13.53 13.58 -12.86
N ASN A 125 -13.79 12.76 -13.89
CA ASN A 125 -14.97 11.91 -14.00
C ASN A 125 -14.69 10.46 -13.59
N LEU A 126 -13.46 10.14 -13.18
CA LEU A 126 -13.02 8.79 -12.87
C LEU A 126 -13.97 8.04 -11.91
N ALA A 127 -14.47 8.70 -10.89
CA ALA A 127 -15.39 8.09 -9.93
C ALA A 127 -16.73 7.68 -10.57
N ALA A 128 -17.25 8.49 -11.48
CA ALA A 128 -18.49 8.18 -12.22
C ALA A 128 -18.27 7.01 -13.19
N ASP A 129 -17.11 6.94 -13.83
CA ASP A 129 -16.74 5.86 -14.72
C ASP A 129 -16.56 4.55 -13.96
N ILE A 130 -15.94 4.58 -12.77
CA ILE A 130 -15.82 3.44 -11.87
C ILE A 130 -17.20 2.89 -11.46
N LEU A 131 -18.12 3.75 -11.06
CA LEU A 131 -19.47 3.32 -10.64
C LEU A 131 -20.29 2.69 -11.78
N LYS A 132 -20.01 3.06 -13.03
CA LYS A 132 -20.65 2.50 -14.23
C LYS A 132 -19.97 1.24 -14.76
N SER A 133 -18.77 0.94 -14.31
CA SER A 133 -18.01 -0.20 -14.81
C SER A 133 -18.67 -1.52 -14.42
N GLU A 134 -18.84 -2.41 -15.41
CA GLU A 134 -19.39 -3.74 -15.20
C GLU A 134 -18.31 -4.77 -14.80
N TYR A 135 -17.04 -4.53 -15.17
CA TYR A 135 -15.92 -5.47 -15.05
C TYR A 135 -14.83 -4.95 -14.09
N MET A 136 -15.21 -4.52 -12.88
CA MET A 136 -14.24 -4.09 -11.86
C MET A 136 -13.59 -5.25 -11.09
N LEU A 137 -14.28 -6.40 -11.04
CA LEU A 137 -13.79 -7.65 -10.48
C LEU A 137 -13.95 -8.74 -11.55
N SER A 138 -12.88 -9.42 -11.86
CA SER A 138 -12.83 -10.56 -12.80
C SER A 138 -12.50 -11.84 -12.05
#